data_a5a3483574fe91e2af7887cc3c50485d
#
_entry.id   a5a3483574fe91e2af7887cc3c50485d
#
_cell.length_a   1.000
_cell.length_b   1.000
_cell.length_c   1.000
_cell.angle_alpha   90.00
_cell.angle_beta   90.00
_cell.angle_gamma   90.00
#
_symmetry.space_group_name_H-M   'P 1'
#
loop_
_entity.id
_entity.type
_entity.pdbx_description
1 polymer ?
#
loop_
_entity_poly.entity_id
_entity_poly.type
_entity_poly.pdbx_seq_one_letter_code
_entity_poly.pdbx_strand_id
1 'polypeptide(L)'
;MNMNRAAVQVSVIVPVGERQTPADALYAEYKSGLATLGVSYEMIFVLDGPYPAYETALARLAAQGELITVVSLSRYFGEATAIMVGFEHAVGSVIYTLPAYLQVEGSQVVALYTALEDADIAVGCRVPRATRWHQSIRRAAFHGLLRLVTRLSFHDLGCNARAMRRKILEEIHLYGDQQRFLPVLAERQGFRVAEVAVKQSDNDRHAKAHPARNYMRGFLDIFTVFFLVRFTKKPLRFFGMIGVATFAVGILELLYLVAERIVFSSPLADRPALLLASLLIVLGVQIFALGLLGELIIFTHAGGNKDYQVDRVVHYPDAVQKSNPKVIARATPHG
;
A
#
# COMPACT_ATOMS: atom_id res chain seq x y z
N MET A 1 2.08 33.90 -15.46
CA MET A 1 1.64 34.07 -14.07
C MET A 1 2.41 33.04 -13.27
N ASN A 2 3.50 33.46 -12.60
CA ASN A 2 4.35 32.53 -11.82
C ASN A 2 3.56 32.04 -10.61
N MET A 3 2.90 30.90 -10.68
CA MET A 3 2.44 30.20 -9.50
C MET A 3 3.69 29.69 -8.77
N ASN A 4 4.03 30.40 -7.69
CA ASN A 4 5.12 29.98 -6.82
C ASN A 4 4.78 28.59 -6.26
N ARG A 5 5.59 27.58 -6.54
CA ARG A 5 5.38 26.20 -6.06
C ARG A 5 5.20 26.12 -4.55
N ALA A 6 5.67 27.13 -3.82
CA ALA A 6 5.45 27.31 -2.39
C ALA A 6 4.00 27.63 -2.00
N ALA A 7 3.12 27.99 -2.96
CA ALA A 7 1.71 28.31 -2.68
C ALA A 7 0.74 27.15 -3.01
N VAL A 8 1.26 25.98 -3.42
CA VAL A 8 0.44 24.80 -3.77
C VAL A 8 -0.18 24.22 -2.48
N GLN A 9 -1.50 24.10 -2.47
CA GLN A 9 -2.23 23.52 -1.35
C GLN A 9 -2.45 22.02 -1.49
N VAL A 10 -2.65 21.56 -2.73
CA VAL A 10 -2.98 20.15 -3.06
C VAL A 10 -1.95 19.56 -4.00
N SER A 11 -1.33 18.44 -3.64
CA SER A 11 -0.52 17.64 -4.56
C SER A 11 -1.24 16.35 -4.91
N VAL A 12 -1.45 16.11 -6.19
CA VAL A 12 -2.11 14.91 -6.72
C VAL A 12 -1.06 13.96 -7.24
N ILE A 13 -0.92 12.81 -6.61
CA ILE A 13 0.01 11.75 -7.00
C ILE A 13 -0.75 10.72 -7.84
N VAL A 14 -0.29 10.48 -9.06
CA VAL A 14 -0.87 9.53 -10.01
C VAL A 14 0.17 8.46 -10.34
N PRO A 15 0.13 7.29 -9.68
CA PRO A 15 1.00 6.16 -10.00
C PRO A 15 0.55 5.52 -11.31
N VAL A 16 1.42 5.54 -12.33
CA VAL A 16 1.15 4.99 -13.67
C VAL A 16 1.78 3.61 -13.78
N GLY A 17 0.93 2.58 -13.89
CA GLY A 17 1.32 1.19 -14.05
C GLY A 17 0.66 0.54 -15.26
N GLU A 18 0.51 -0.79 -15.23
CA GLU A 18 -0.04 -1.57 -16.35
C GLU A 18 -1.46 -1.15 -16.76
N ARG A 19 -2.30 -0.78 -15.77
CA ARG A 19 -3.66 -0.32 -16.04
C ARG A 19 -3.69 1.20 -16.07
N GLN A 20 -3.93 1.74 -17.24
CA GLN A 20 -3.94 3.19 -17.47
C GLN A 20 -5.00 3.60 -18.49
N THR A 21 -5.56 4.79 -18.30
CA THR A 21 -6.34 5.54 -19.28
C THR A 21 -5.37 6.43 -20.08
N PRO A 22 -5.64 6.75 -21.36
CA PRO A 22 -4.81 7.72 -22.08
C PRO A 22 -4.59 9.02 -21.28
N ALA A 23 -3.34 9.51 -21.25
CA ALA A 23 -2.92 10.59 -20.36
C ALA A 23 -3.76 11.86 -20.52
N ASP A 24 -4.11 12.24 -21.76
CA ASP A 24 -4.92 13.42 -22.06
C ASP A 24 -6.31 13.31 -21.44
N ALA A 25 -6.97 12.17 -21.60
CA ALA A 25 -8.30 11.94 -21.07
C ALA A 25 -8.33 11.89 -19.53
N LEU A 26 -7.32 11.22 -18.94
CA LEU A 26 -7.17 11.15 -17.49
C LEU A 26 -6.92 12.53 -16.90
N TYR A 27 -5.98 13.27 -17.51
CA TYR A 27 -5.65 14.61 -17.07
C TYR A 27 -6.84 15.55 -17.12
N ALA A 28 -7.60 15.57 -18.25
CA ALA A 28 -8.76 16.41 -18.42
C ALA A 28 -9.84 16.11 -17.37
N GLU A 29 -10.11 14.84 -17.09
CA GLU A 29 -11.11 14.42 -16.08
C GLU A 29 -10.70 14.87 -14.66
N TYR A 30 -9.48 14.60 -14.24
CA TYR A 30 -9.02 15.00 -12.91
C TYR A 30 -8.91 16.52 -12.77
N LYS A 31 -8.43 17.21 -13.81
CA LYS A 31 -8.38 18.68 -13.85
C LYS A 31 -9.76 19.29 -13.68
N SER A 32 -10.78 18.75 -14.33
CA SER A 32 -12.17 19.26 -14.23
C SER A 32 -12.68 19.20 -12.78
N GLY A 33 -12.40 18.09 -12.06
CA GLY A 33 -12.76 17.94 -10.66
C GLY A 33 -11.95 18.85 -9.74
N LEU A 34 -10.63 18.91 -9.92
CA LEU A 34 -9.73 19.73 -9.10
C LEU A 34 -10.00 21.24 -9.26
N ALA A 35 -10.34 21.69 -10.46
CA ALA A 35 -10.66 23.09 -10.73
C ALA A 35 -11.85 23.60 -9.90
N THR A 36 -12.80 22.71 -9.55
CA THR A 36 -13.95 23.07 -8.71
C THR A 36 -13.61 23.25 -7.22
N LEU A 37 -12.41 22.82 -6.78
CA LEU A 37 -11.97 23.05 -5.39
C LEU A 37 -11.63 24.51 -5.11
N GLY A 38 -11.30 25.31 -6.12
CA GLY A 38 -10.89 26.71 -5.96
C GLY A 38 -9.55 26.88 -5.24
N VAL A 39 -8.73 25.81 -5.15
CA VAL A 39 -7.40 25.80 -4.51
C VAL A 39 -6.29 25.56 -5.53
N SER A 40 -5.10 25.99 -5.19
CA SER A 40 -3.92 25.75 -6.02
C SER A 40 -3.49 24.27 -5.91
N TYR A 41 -3.22 23.62 -7.06
CA TYR A 41 -2.82 22.23 -7.10
C TYR A 41 -1.68 21.97 -8.10
N GLU A 42 -0.97 20.88 -7.90
CA GLU A 42 -0.02 20.28 -8.85
C GLU A 42 -0.38 18.81 -9.09
N MET A 43 -0.02 18.29 -10.27
CA MET A 43 -0.13 16.87 -10.57
C MET A 43 1.22 16.23 -10.75
N ILE A 44 1.47 15.12 -10.06
CA ILE A 44 2.72 14.37 -10.07
C ILE A 44 2.44 12.98 -10.61
N PHE A 45 2.88 12.73 -11.84
CA PHE A 45 2.76 11.42 -12.46
C PHE A 45 4.04 10.62 -12.21
N VAL A 46 3.90 9.48 -11.58
CA VAL A 46 5.02 8.56 -11.34
C VAL A 46 4.89 7.37 -12.27
N LEU A 47 5.72 7.30 -13.29
CA LEU A 47 5.76 6.22 -14.26
C LEU A 47 6.52 5.04 -13.64
N ASP A 48 5.79 4.01 -13.23
CA ASP A 48 6.34 2.82 -12.59
C ASP A 48 6.81 1.81 -13.66
N GLY A 49 7.86 2.20 -14.38
CA GLY A 49 8.44 1.49 -15.50
C GLY A 49 8.49 2.32 -16.80
N PRO A 50 8.89 1.72 -17.92
CA PRO A 50 9.06 2.40 -19.20
C PRO A 50 7.72 2.62 -19.91
N TYR A 51 7.16 3.81 -19.83
CA TYR A 51 5.93 4.23 -20.51
C TYR A 51 6.18 5.44 -21.45
N PRO A 52 6.98 5.31 -22.53
CA PRO A 52 7.41 6.45 -23.35
C PRO A 52 6.24 7.19 -24.03
N ALA A 53 5.20 6.48 -24.45
CA ALA A 53 4.01 7.10 -25.04
C ALA A 53 3.25 7.97 -24.01
N TYR A 54 3.16 7.52 -22.77
CA TYR A 54 2.51 8.26 -21.70
C TYR A 54 3.33 9.49 -21.31
N GLU A 55 4.65 9.33 -21.23
CA GLU A 55 5.58 10.45 -20.98
C GLU A 55 5.48 11.52 -22.06
N THR A 56 5.45 11.13 -23.34
CA THR A 56 5.30 12.07 -24.45
C THR A 56 3.99 12.85 -24.38
N ALA A 57 2.89 12.19 -24.00
CA ALA A 57 1.60 12.86 -23.85
C ALA A 57 1.61 13.86 -22.68
N LEU A 58 2.22 13.50 -21.53
CA LEU A 58 2.38 14.41 -20.39
C LEU A 58 3.28 15.60 -20.71
N ALA A 59 4.37 15.37 -21.45
CA ALA A 59 5.25 16.44 -21.90
C ALA A 59 4.52 17.46 -22.79
N ARG A 60 3.63 16.97 -23.66
CA ARG A 60 2.79 17.84 -24.52
C ARG A 60 1.82 18.69 -23.68
N LEU A 61 1.16 18.11 -22.67
CA LEU A 61 0.28 18.84 -21.76
C LEU A 61 1.05 19.90 -20.96
N ALA A 62 2.23 19.54 -20.46
CA ALA A 62 3.12 20.48 -19.77
C ALA A 62 3.55 21.65 -20.66
N ALA A 63 3.82 21.40 -21.96
CA ALA A 63 4.14 22.44 -22.92
C ALA A 63 2.97 23.41 -23.18
N GLN A 64 1.74 23.02 -22.84
CA GLN A 64 0.54 23.85 -22.87
C GLN A 64 0.38 24.73 -21.61
N GLY A 65 1.32 24.68 -20.68
CA GLY A 65 1.34 25.49 -19.45
C GLY A 65 0.72 24.80 -18.23
N GLU A 66 0.51 23.47 -18.29
CA GLU A 66 -0.04 22.70 -17.16
C GLU A 66 1.06 22.37 -16.12
N LEU A 67 0.73 22.52 -14.82
CA LEU A 67 1.64 22.21 -13.72
C LEU A 67 1.76 20.70 -13.49
N ILE A 68 2.64 20.08 -14.25
CA ILE A 68 2.86 18.64 -14.24
C ILE A 68 4.31 18.35 -13.86
N THR A 69 4.50 17.43 -12.92
CA THR A 69 5.79 16.80 -12.62
C THR A 69 5.72 15.35 -13.08
N VAL A 70 6.70 14.91 -13.83
CA VAL A 70 6.83 13.52 -14.27
C VAL A 70 8.06 12.91 -13.64
N VAL A 71 7.88 11.80 -12.94
CA VAL A 71 8.95 11.00 -12.33
C VAL A 71 8.93 9.63 -12.98
N SER A 72 10.02 9.25 -13.64
CA SER A 72 10.13 7.94 -14.30
C SER A 72 11.01 7.00 -13.47
N LEU A 73 10.49 5.83 -13.12
CA LEU A 73 11.24 4.78 -12.46
C LEU A 73 11.90 3.87 -13.51
N SER A 74 13.09 3.37 -13.19
CA SER A 74 13.88 2.54 -14.13
C SER A 74 13.23 1.20 -14.48
N ARG A 75 12.36 0.68 -13.61
CA ARG A 75 11.60 -0.57 -13.76
C ARG A 75 10.37 -0.53 -12.88
N TYR A 76 9.55 -1.57 -12.96
CA TYR A 76 8.40 -1.75 -12.08
C TYR A 76 8.84 -2.03 -10.63
N PHE A 77 8.42 -1.18 -9.70
CA PHE A 77 8.66 -1.31 -8.25
C PHE A 77 7.37 -1.49 -7.46
N GLY A 78 6.21 -1.21 -8.03
CA GLY A 78 4.90 -1.32 -7.42
C GLY A 78 4.28 0.02 -7.02
N GLU A 79 2.94 0.03 -6.97
CA GLU A 79 2.13 1.24 -6.75
C GLU A 79 2.47 1.95 -5.43
N ALA A 80 2.78 1.21 -4.35
CA ALA A 80 3.17 1.80 -3.07
C ALA A 80 4.45 2.62 -3.19
N THR A 81 5.47 2.08 -3.87
CA THR A 81 6.73 2.77 -4.13
C THR A 81 6.49 4.01 -4.99
N ALA A 82 5.68 3.90 -6.05
CA ALA A 82 5.33 5.03 -6.90
C ALA A 82 4.62 6.16 -6.12
N ILE A 83 3.72 5.82 -5.19
CA ILE A 83 3.08 6.80 -4.30
C ILE A 83 4.12 7.49 -3.42
N MET A 84 5.04 6.74 -2.80
CA MET A 84 6.06 7.32 -1.91
C MET A 84 7.04 8.21 -2.67
N VAL A 85 7.47 7.80 -3.88
CA VAL A 85 8.29 8.64 -4.76
C VAL A 85 7.55 9.92 -5.15
N GLY A 86 6.28 9.82 -5.52
CA GLY A 86 5.44 10.99 -5.80
C GLY A 86 5.34 11.91 -4.59
N PHE A 87 5.22 11.35 -3.40
CA PHE A 87 5.16 12.11 -2.16
C PHE A 87 6.46 12.90 -1.87
N GLU A 88 7.63 12.35 -2.19
CA GLU A 88 8.91 13.07 -2.06
C GLU A 88 8.97 14.34 -2.91
N HIS A 89 8.23 14.37 -4.03
CA HIS A 89 8.17 15.52 -4.93
C HIS A 89 6.96 16.43 -4.68
N ALA A 90 6.03 16.02 -3.84
CA ALA A 90 4.84 16.76 -3.47
C ALA A 90 5.16 17.90 -2.49
N VAL A 91 4.54 19.07 -2.66
CA VAL A 91 4.72 20.22 -1.75
C VAL A 91 3.44 20.62 -1.04
N GLY A 92 2.27 20.15 -1.50
CA GLY A 92 0.97 20.47 -0.92
C GLY A 92 0.79 19.94 0.50
N SER A 93 -0.01 20.64 1.29
CA SER A 93 -0.43 20.21 2.65
C SER A 93 -1.47 19.08 2.61
N VAL A 94 -2.22 18.98 1.51
CA VAL A 94 -3.15 17.90 1.21
C VAL A 94 -2.61 17.07 0.06
N ILE A 95 -2.56 15.76 0.25
CA ILE A 95 -2.10 14.81 -0.75
C ILE A 95 -3.29 14.02 -1.27
N TYR A 96 -3.47 14.00 -2.58
CA TYR A 96 -4.34 13.06 -3.25
C TYR A 96 -3.54 11.90 -3.83
N THR A 97 -4.08 10.71 -3.73
CA THR A 97 -3.66 9.56 -4.54
C THR A 97 -4.80 9.20 -5.47
N LEU A 98 -4.60 9.32 -6.76
CA LEU A 98 -5.60 8.99 -7.78
C LEU A 98 -4.99 7.95 -8.75
N PRO A 99 -5.72 6.89 -9.12
CA PRO A 99 -5.19 5.87 -10.01
C PRO A 99 -5.00 6.41 -11.43
N ALA A 100 -4.06 5.83 -12.21
CA ALA A 100 -3.85 6.18 -13.61
C ALA A 100 -4.96 5.69 -14.56
N TYR A 101 -6.07 5.24 -14.02
CA TYR A 101 -7.29 4.87 -14.77
C TYR A 101 -8.52 5.46 -14.09
N LEU A 102 -9.52 5.80 -14.85
CA LEU A 102 -10.74 6.42 -14.34
C LEU A 102 -11.55 5.42 -13.52
N GLN A 103 -11.26 5.35 -12.22
CA GLN A 103 -11.95 4.51 -11.25
C GLN A 103 -13.21 5.19 -10.70
N VAL A 104 -13.12 6.49 -10.50
CA VAL A 104 -14.19 7.37 -10.02
C VAL A 104 -14.31 8.56 -10.98
N GLU A 105 -15.45 9.20 -11.00
CA GLU A 105 -15.64 10.44 -11.77
C GLU A 105 -14.81 11.58 -11.14
N GLY A 106 -14.25 12.46 -11.97
CA GLY A 106 -13.41 13.57 -11.50
C GLY A 106 -14.15 14.52 -10.56
N SER A 107 -15.44 14.72 -10.76
CA SER A 107 -16.30 15.51 -9.87
C SER A 107 -16.31 15.03 -8.41
N GLN A 108 -16.01 13.76 -8.16
CA GLN A 108 -16.01 13.17 -6.82
C GLN A 108 -14.77 13.55 -5.98
N VAL A 109 -13.76 14.14 -6.60
CA VAL A 109 -12.56 14.63 -5.90
C VAL A 109 -12.91 15.67 -4.84
N VAL A 110 -13.93 16.50 -5.08
CA VAL A 110 -14.40 17.53 -4.13
C VAL A 110 -14.91 16.92 -2.84
N ALA A 111 -15.71 15.87 -2.94
CA ALA A 111 -16.28 15.21 -1.76
C ALA A 111 -15.19 14.63 -0.84
N LEU A 112 -14.08 14.14 -1.43
CA LEU A 112 -12.92 13.68 -0.65
C LEU A 112 -12.22 14.84 0.06
N TYR A 113 -12.14 16.02 -0.56
CA TYR A 113 -11.54 17.20 0.06
C TYR A 113 -12.35 17.69 1.26
N THR A 114 -13.67 17.84 1.05
CA THR A 114 -14.57 18.32 2.12
C THR A 114 -14.55 17.38 3.33
N ALA A 115 -14.42 16.06 3.12
CA ALA A 115 -14.34 15.11 4.22
C ALA A 115 -13.09 15.27 5.10
N LEU A 116 -12.05 15.98 4.63
CA LEU A 116 -10.85 16.29 5.43
C LEU A 116 -11.08 17.38 6.48
N GLU A 117 -12.24 18.03 6.52
CA GLU A 117 -12.60 18.94 7.60
C GLU A 117 -12.70 18.17 8.92
N ASP A 118 -13.29 16.98 8.89
CA ASP A 118 -13.52 16.14 10.07
C ASP A 118 -12.60 14.91 10.17
N ALA A 119 -11.83 14.62 9.12
CA ALA A 119 -10.95 13.45 9.04
C ALA A 119 -9.52 13.83 8.64
N ASP A 120 -8.58 12.93 8.92
CA ASP A 120 -7.19 13.07 8.51
C ASP A 120 -6.94 12.42 7.15
N ILE A 121 -7.76 11.41 6.80
CA ILE A 121 -7.78 10.75 5.50
C ILE A 121 -9.23 10.46 5.08
N ALA A 122 -9.58 10.79 3.84
CA ALA A 122 -10.83 10.48 3.17
C ALA A 122 -10.58 9.44 2.08
N VAL A 123 -11.34 8.35 2.09
CA VAL A 123 -11.21 7.21 1.18
C VAL A 123 -12.49 7.06 0.38
N GLY A 124 -12.39 6.99 -0.94
CA GLY A 124 -13.55 6.76 -1.79
C GLY A 124 -14.14 5.36 -1.58
N CYS A 125 -15.46 5.31 -1.40
CA CYS A 125 -16.25 4.09 -1.41
C CYS A 125 -17.19 4.11 -2.62
N ARG A 126 -16.97 3.26 -3.60
CA ARG A 126 -17.70 3.28 -4.87
C ARG A 126 -19.14 2.79 -4.70
N VAL A 127 -20.11 3.66 -5.05
CA VAL A 127 -21.54 3.37 -4.97
C VAL A 127 -22.25 3.85 -6.24
N PRO A 128 -23.09 3.02 -6.92
CA PRO A 128 -23.22 1.58 -6.73
C PRO A 128 -22.01 0.83 -7.29
N ARG A 129 -21.60 -0.23 -6.62
CA ARG A 129 -20.50 -1.07 -7.11
C ARG A 129 -21.06 -2.22 -7.94
N ALA A 130 -20.74 -2.23 -9.24
CA ALA A 130 -21.07 -3.35 -10.10
C ALA A 130 -20.26 -4.58 -9.70
N THR A 131 -20.89 -5.55 -9.01
CA THR A 131 -20.24 -6.79 -8.59
C THR A 131 -21.05 -8.01 -9.00
N ARG A 132 -20.37 -9.07 -9.49
CA ARG A 132 -20.98 -10.38 -9.71
C ARG A 132 -21.18 -11.09 -8.36
N TRP A 133 -22.20 -11.94 -8.23
CA TRP A 133 -22.57 -12.60 -6.96
C TRP A 133 -21.42 -13.35 -6.27
N HIS A 134 -20.56 -14.08 -7.02
CA HIS A 134 -19.39 -14.76 -6.48
C HIS A 134 -18.30 -13.80 -5.95
N GLN A 135 -18.19 -12.59 -6.52
CA GLN A 135 -17.31 -11.55 -6.00
C GLN A 135 -17.86 -10.97 -4.68
N SER A 136 -19.20 -10.95 -4.53
CA SER A 136 -19.86 -10.50 -3.31
C SER A 136 -19.55 -11.42 -2.12
N ILE A 137 -19.62 -12.76 -2.33
CA ILE A 137 -19.28 -13.76 -1.28
C ILE A 137 -17.83 -13.62 -0.84
N ARG A 138 -16.89 -13.52 -1.81
CA ARG A 138 -15.47 -13.35 -1.52
C ARG A 138 -15.22 -12.05 -0.74
N ARG A 139 -15.88 -10.96 -1.13
CA ARG A 139 -15.78 -9.69 -0.43
C ARG A 139 -16.32 -9.79 0.99
N ALA A 140 -17.46 -10.45 1.19
CA ALA A 140 -18.02 -10.67 2.51
C ALA A 140 -17.06 -11.45 3.41
N ALA A 141 -16.44 -12.51 2.88
CA ALA A 141 -15.42 -13.30 3.60
C ALA A 141 -14.19 -12.44 3.94
N PHE A 142 -13.68 -11.65 2.96
CA PHE A 142 -12.56 -10.73 3.17
C PHE A 142 -12.87 -9.70 4.26
N HIS A 143 -14.01 -9.00 4.15
CA HIS A 143 -14.41 -8.00 5.14
C HIS A 143 -14.74 -8.62 6.50
N GLY A 144 -15.30 -9.84 6.53
CA GLY A 144 -15.53 -10.58 7.76
C GLY A 144 -14.21 -10.88 8.48
N LEU A 145 -13.20 -11.38 7.75
CA LEU A 145 -11.88 -11.66 8.30
C LEU A 145 -11.15 -10.36 8.69
N LEU A 146 -11.22 -9.32 7.87
CA LEU A 146 -10.66 -8.02 8.19
C LEU A 146 -11.28 -7.47 9.49
N ARG A 147 -12.60 -7.53 9.63
CA ARG A 147 -13.32 -7.10 10.85
C ARG A 147 -12.90 -7.93 12.07
N LEU A 148 -12.74 -9.24 11.92
CA LEU A 148 -12.29 -10.13 13.00
C LEU A 148 -10.86 -9.77 13.46
N VAL A 149 -9.99 -9.43 12.52
CA VAL A 149 -8.57 -9.17 12.78
C VAL A 149 -8.31 -7.73 13.25
N THR A 150 -8.97 -6.74 12.62
CA THR A 150 -8.69 -5.32 12.85
C THR A 150 -9.71 -4.65 13.75
N ARG A 151 -10.89 -5.23 13.92
CA ARG A 151 -12.11 -4.64 14.49
C ARG A 151 -12.61 -3.40 13.70
N LEU A 152 -12.09 -3.20 12.49
CA LEU A 152 -12.42 -2.08 11.62
C LEU A 152 -13.35 -2.58 10.50
N SER A 153 -14.26 -1.73 10.06
CA SER A 153 -15.20 -2.05 8.98
C SER A 153 -15.06 -1.05 7.85
N PHE A 154 -14.24 -1.39 6.85
CA PHE A 154 -14.19 -0.64 5.59
C PHE A 154 -15.05 -1.32 4.54
N HIS A 155 -15.77 -0.53 3.74
CA HIS A 155 -16.67 -1.05 2.70
C HIS A 155 -15.96 -1.24 1.35
N ASP A 156 -14.99 -0.40 0.99
CA ASP A 156 -14.27 -0.48 -0.29
C ASP A 156 -12.77 -0.14 -0.18
N LEU A 157 -11.96 -1.08 0.33
CA LEU A 157 -10.49 -0.93 0.33
C LEU A 157 -9.86 -1.01 -1.07
N GLY A 158 -10.64 -1.36 -2.09
CA GLY A 158 -10.18 -1.42 -3.47
C GLY A 158 -10.30 -0.10 -4.23
N CYS A 159 -10.80 0.96 -3.60
CA CYS A 159 -10.78 2.29 -4.18
C CYS A 159 -9.43 2.95 -3.91
N ASN A 160 -8.75 3.37 -4.97
CA ASN A 160 -7.44 4.05 -4.89
C ASN A 160 -7.58 5.58 -4.91
N ALA A 161 -8.79 6.12 -5.07
CA ALA A 161 -9.06 7.55 -4.93
C ALA A 161 -9.14 7.93 -3.46
N ARG A 162 -8.16 8.70 -2.98
CA ARG A 162 -8.03 9.12 -1.59
C ARG A 162 -7.52 10.55 -1.51
N ALA A 163 -7.95 11.26 -0.48
CA ALA A 163 -7.39 12.53 -0.08
C ALA A 163 -6.91 12.41 1.38
N MET A 164 -5.78 13.00 1.71
CA MET A 164 -5.21 12.90 3.05
C MET A 164 -4.36 14.10 3.41
N ARG A 165 -4.24 14.36 4.69
CA ARG A 165 -3.27 15.32 5.18
C ARG A 165 -1.86 14.80 4.98
N ARG A 166 -0.93 15.66 4.61
CA ARG A 166 0.48 15.33 4.34
C ARG A 166 1.12 14.46 5.43
N LYS A 167 0.80 14.73 6.68
CA LYS A 167 1.28 13.99 7.86
C LYS A 167 1.08 12.49 7.77
N ILE A 168 0.04 12.01 7.08
CA ILE A 168 -0.23 10.56 6.91
C ILE A 168 0.94 9.86 6.22
N LEU A 169 1.45 10.40 5.10
CA LEU A 169 2.56 9.78 4.36
C LEU A 169 3.94 10.13 4.95
N GLU A 170 4.02 11.12 5.83
CA GLU A 170 5.22 11.38 6.63
C GLU A 170 5.41 10.31 7.71
N GLU A 171 4.32 9.83 8.32
CA GLU A 171 4.37 8.83 9.39
C GLU A 171 4.20 7.39 8.88
N ILE A 172 3.49 7.19 7.76
CA ILE A 172 3.22 5.87 7.18
C ILE A 172 4.02 5.68 5.90
N HIS A 173 5.10 4.92 6.00
CA HIS A 173 5.89 4.52 4.83
C HIS A 173 5.28 3.28 4.19
N LEU A 174 4.86 3.42 2.94
CA LEU A 174 4.24 2.34 2.17
C LEU A 174 5.31 1.53 1.43
N TYR A 175 5.19 0.21 1.46
CA TYR A 175 6.02 -0.72 0.68
C TYR A 175 5.21 -1.92 0.17
N GLY A 176 5.68 -2.57 -0.89
CA GLY A 176 5.00 -3.71 -1.49
C GLY A 176 3.57 -3.36 -1.96
N ASP A 177 2.57 -4.10 -1.51
CA ASP A 177 1.16 -3.88 -1.85
C ASP A 177 0.35 -3.18 -0.74
N GLN A 178 1.04 -2.47 0.17
CA GLN A 178 0.40 -1.84 1.34
C GLN A 178 -0.51 -0.66 1.01
N GLN A 179 -0.39 -0.05 -0.18
CA GLN A 179 -1.24 1.09 -0.56
C GLN A 179 -2.75 0.80 -0.39
N ARG A 180 -3.18 -0.46 -0.58
CA ARG A 180 -4.58 -0.85 -0.39
C ARG A 180 -5.03 -0.76 1.06
N PHE A 181 -4.09 -0.93 1.99
CA PHE A 181 -4.34 -0.97 3.43
C PHE A 181 -3.99 0.34 4.13
N LEU A 182 -3.62 1.36 3.38
CA LEU A 182 -3.31 2.68 3.93
C LEU A 182 -4.40 3.19 4.90
N PRO A 183 -5.73 3.07 4.61
CA PRO A 183 -6.76 3.47 5.57
C PRO A 183 -6.70 2.70 6.89
N VAL A 184 -6.46 1.39 6.82
CA VAL A 184 -6.34 0.52 8.00
C VAL A 184 -5.09 0.88 8.81
N LEU A 185 -3.97 1.17 8.13
CA LEU A 185 -2.72 1.58 8.78
C LEU A 185 -2.89 2.94 9.46
N ALA A 186 -3.53 3.90 8.78
CA ALA A 186 -3.80 5.23 9.32
C ALA A 186 -4.67 5.16 10.58
N GLU A 187 -5.80 4.45 10.55
CA GLU A 187 -6.69 4.31 11.70
C GLU A 187 -5.98 3.61 12.89
N ARG A 188 -5.10 2.64 12.62
CA ARG A 188 -4.30 1.99 13.65
C ARG A 188 -3.24 2.89 14.29
N GLN A 189 -2.79 3.90 13.59
CA GLN A 189 -1.89 4.92 14.13
C GLN A 189 -2.64 6.04 14.86
N GLY A 190 -3.99 5.99 14.87
CA GLY A 190 -4.83 6.94 15.58
C GLY A 190 -5.33 8.10 14.72
N PHE A 191 -5.12 8.04 13.39
CA PHE A 191 -5.69 9.01 12.47
C PHE A 191 -7.18 8.76 12.24
N ARG A 192 -7.95 9.82 12.06
CA ARG A 192 -9.37 9.74 11.73
C ARG A 192 -9.56 9.44 10.26
N VAL A 193 -10.25 8.35 9.96
CA VAL A 193 -10.52 7.89 8.59
C VAL A 193 -12.00 8.07 8.27
N ALA A 194 -12.31 8.72 7.14
CA ALA A 194 -13.67 8.83 6.62
C ALA A 194 -13.80 8.04 5.31
N GLU A 195 -14.87 7.23 5.18
CA GLU A 195 -15.29 6.67 3.90
C GLU A 195 -16.29 7.59 3.23
N VAL A 196 -16.01 8.00 2.02
CA VAL A 196 -16.84 8.92 1.23
C VAL A 196 -17.49 8.14 0.08
N ALA A 197 -18.81 8.15 -0.01
CA ALA A 197 -19.52 7.56 -1.14
C ALA A 197 -19.17 8.32 -2.42
N VAL A 198 -18.55 7.62 -3.38
CA VAL A 198 -18.13 8.19 -4.67
C VAL A 198 -18.75 7.40 -5.83
N LYS A 199 -19.13 8.09 -6.89
CA LYS A 199 -19.68 7.46 -8.07
C LYS A 199 -18.57 6.74 -8.86
N GLN A 200 -18.78 5.44 -9.08
CA GLN A 200 -17.87 4.65 -9.92
C GLN A 200 -17.97 5.10 -11.37
N SER A 201 -16.82 5.35 -12.01
CA SER A 201 -16.75 5.66 -13.44
C SER A 201 -17.27 4.49 -14.29
N ASP A 202 -17.99 4.78 -15.37
CA ASP A 202 -18.47 3.77 -16.31
C ASP A 202 -17.31 3.00 -16.97
N ASN A 203 -16.16 3.64 -17.16
CA ASN A 203 -14.95 2.99 -17.67
C ASN A 203 -14.41 1.90 -16.73
N ASP A 204 -14.58 2.05 -15.42
CA ASP A 204 -14.18 1.03 -14.43
C ASP A 204 -15.15 -0.15 -14.39
N ARG A 205 -16.44 0.07 -14.64
CA ARG A 205 -17.49 -0.98 -14.65
C ARG A 205 -17.25 -2.04 -15.72
N HIS A 206 -16.69 -1.65 -16.86
CA HIS A 206 -16.46 -2.52 -18.02
C HIS A 206 -15.10 -3.22 -18.00
N ALA A 207 -14.27 -2.99 -16.98
CA ALA A 207 -12.98 -3.66 -16.85
C ALA A 207 -13.16 -5.19 -16.72
N LYS A 208 -12.53 -5.93 -17.64
CA LYS A 208 -12.63 -7.40 -17.72
C LYS A 208 -12.23 -8.04 -16.38
N ALA A 209 -13.05 -8.99 -15.93
CA ALA A 209 -12.74 -9.81 -14.75
C ALA A 209 -11.41 -10.57 -14.94
N HIS A 210 -10.53 -10.45 -14.00
CA HIS A 210 -9.22 -11.13 -14.03
C HIS A 210 -9.36 -12.66 -13.94
N PRO A 211 -8.46 -13.44 -14.58
CA PRO A 211 -8.51 -14.89 -14.60
C PRO A 211 -8.31 -15.53 -13.22
N ALA A 212 -8.63 -16.83 -13.12
CA ALA A 212 -8.65 -17.65 -11.89
C ALA A 212 -7.35 -17.61 -11.04
N ARG A 213 -6.20 -17.27 -11.63
CA ARG A 213 -4.90 -17.07 -10.95
C ARG A 213 -4.97 -16.04 -9.80
N ASN A 214 -6.00 -15.19 -9.78
CA ASN A 214 -6.20 -14.18 -8.74
C ASN A 214 -6.87 -14.72 -7.46
N TYR A 215 -7.33 -15.97 -7.43
CA TYR A 215 -7.88 -16.56 -6.19
C TYR A 215 -6.79 -16.83 -5.16
N MET A 216 -5.65 -17.36 -5.60
CA MET A 216 -4.50 -17.57 -4.74
C MET A 216 -3.93 -16.24 -4.23
N ARG A 217 -3.84 -15.22 -5.11
CA ARG A 217 -3.43 -13.86 -4.72
C ARG A 217 -4.38 -13.26 -3.68
N GLY A 218 -5.71 -13.40 -3.86
CA GLY A 218 -6.67 -12.90 -2.88
C GLY A 218 -6.56 -13.56 -1.51
N PHE A 219 -6.23 -14.84 -1.44
CA PHE A 219 -5.97 -15.53 -0.17
C PHE A 219 -4.65 -15.05 0.45
N LEU A 220 -3.59 -14.92 -0.35
CA LEU A 220 -2.32 -14.36 0.10
C LEU A 220 -2.44 -12.91 0.54
N ASP A 221 -3.26 -12.09 -0.14
CA ASP A 221 -3.56 -10.72 0.27
C ASP A 221 -4.22 -10.68 1.65
N ILE A 222 -5.19 -11.57 1.90
CA ILE A 222 -5.83 -11.69 3.22
C ILE A 222 -4.81 -12.09 4.30
N PHE A 223 -3.98 -13.08 3.99
CA PHE A 223 -2.94 -13.55 4.90
C PHE A 223 -1.90 -12.46 5.16
N THR A 224 -1.49 -11.74 4.12
CA THR A 224 -0.58 -10.59 4.23
C THR A 224 -1.16 -9.49 5.11
N VAL A 225 -2.44 -9.15 4.93
CA VAL A 225 -3.13 -8.18 5.81
C VAL A 225 -3.17 -8.65 7.24
N PHE A 226 -3.57 -9.91 7.46
CA PHE A 226 -3.58 -10.50 8.80
C PHE A 226 -2.19 -10.40 9.44
N PHE A 227 -1.16 -10.81 8.70
CA PHE A 227 0.22 -10.78 9.17
C PHE A 227 0.68 -9.34 9.42
N LEU A 228 0.46 -8.43 8.47
CA LEU A 228 0.85 -7.04 8.57
C LEU A 228 0.17 -6.34 9.75
N VAL A 229 -1.14 -6.55 9.89
CA VAL A 229 -1.94 -5.91 10.94
C VAL A 229 -1.62 -6.47 12.32
N ARG A 230 -1.34 -7.77 12.43
CA ARG A 230 -1.14 -8.45 13.72
C ARG A 230 0.32 -8.44 14.17
N PHE A 231 1.28 -8.51 13.23
CA PHE A 231 2.69 -8.83 13.53
C PHE A 231 3.68 -7.70 13.27
N THR A 232 3.31 -6.63 12.55
CA THR A 232 4.23 -5.53 12.20
C THR A 232 4.86 -4.83 13.43
N LYS A 233 4.23 -4.88 14.59
CA LYS A 233 4.75 -4.18 15.77
C LYS A 233 5.43 -5.10 16.80
N LYS A 234 5.09 -6.40 16.88
CA LYS A 234 5.62 -7.32 17.91
C LYS A 234 5.51 -8.79 17.48
N PRO A 235 6.29 -9.26 16.49
CA PRO A 235 6.26 -10.65 16.03
C PRO A 235 6.65 -11.64 17.12
N LEU A 236 7.58 -11.25 18.01
CA LEU A 236 8.03 -12.09 19.11
C LEU A 236 6.91 -12.52 20.04
N ARG A 237 5.92 -11.66 20.29
CA ARG A 237 4.80 -12.05 21.18
C ARG A 237 4.00 -13.23 20.64
N PHE A 238 3.80 -13.30 19.33
CA PHE A 238 3.02 -14.37 18.73
C PHE A 238 3.86 -15.64 18.54
N PHE A 239 4.94 -15.54 17.80
CA PHE A 239 5.81 -16.68 17.55
C PHE A 239 6.47 -17.17 18.83
N GLY A 240 6.83 -16.26 19.73
CA GLY A 240 7.37 -16.61 21.05
C GLY A 240 6.40 -17.39 21.91
N MET A 241 5.12 -16.97 22.00
CA MET A 241 4.12 -17.71 22.76
C MET A 241 3.86 -19.10 22.15
N ILE A 242 3.71 -19.21 20.84
CA ILE A 242 3.52 -20.51 20.17
C ILE A 242 4.75 -21.38 20.35
N GLY A 243 5.96 -20.82 20.15
CA GLY A 243 7.20 -21.54 20.33
C GLY A 243 7.39 -22.09 21.74
N VAL A 244 7.14 -21.26 22.76
CA VAL A 244 7.21 -21.68 24.17
C VAL A 244 6.15 -22.73 24.49
N ALA A 245 4.91 -22.56 24.00
CA ALA A 245 3.85 -23.55 24.21
C ALA A 245 4.20 -24.90 23.57
N THR A 246 4.67 -24.90 22.31
CA THR A 246 5.08 -26.11 21.59
C THR A 246 6.27 -26.80 22.28
N PHE A 247 7.26 -26.01 22.70
CA PHE A 247 8.41 -26.50 23.49
C PHE A 247 7.97 -27.13 24.81
N ALA A 248 7.08 -26.48 25.56
CA ALA A 248 6.58 -26.98 26.83
C ALA A 248 5.81 -28.29 26.65
N VAL A 249 4.97 -28.43 25.61
CA VAL A 249 4.29 -29.69 25.31
C VAL A 249 5.31 -30.80 25.01
N GLY A 250 6.33 -30.54 24.20
CA GLY A 250 7.38 -31.52 23.91
C GLY A 250 8.18 -31.93 25.16
N ILE A 251 8.49 -31.00 26.05
CA ILE A 251 9.16 -31.30 27.34
C ILE A 251 8.26 -32.11 28.24
N LEU A 252 6.97 -31.78 28.37
CA LEU A 252 6.02 -32.54 29.20
C LEU A 252 5.88 -33.97 28.68
N GLU A 253 5.77 -34.16 27.37
CA GLU A 253 5.68 -35.48 26.76
C GLU A 253 6.97 -36.28 27.01
N LEU A 254 8.14 -35.68 26.87
CA LEU A 254 9.43 -36.31 27.16
C LEU A 254 9.52 -36.73 28.63
N LEU A 255 9.15 -35.83 29.53
CA LEU A 255 9.17 -36.11 30.97
C LEU A 255 8.20 -37.24 31.33
N TYR A 256 7.01 -37.30 30.72
CA TYR A 256 6.06 -38.37 30.87
C TYR A 256 6.67 -39.72 30.45
N LEU A 257 7.28 -39.80 29.28
CA LEU A 257 7.94 -41.02 28.78
C LEU A 257 9.10 -41.47 29.65
N VAL A 258 9.90 -40.55 30.19
CA VAL A 258 10.98 -40.84 31.12
C VAL A 258 10.41 -41.38 32.44
N ALA A 259 9.35 -40.76 32.99
CA ALA A 259 8.68 -41.24 34.19
C ALA A 259 8.08 -42.67 34.02
N GLU A 260 7.41 -42.92 32.89
CA GLU A 260 6.88 -44.25 32.52
C GLU A 260 7.99 -45.30 32.47
N ARG A 261 9.18 -44.94 31.91
CA ARG A 261 10.33 -45.83 31.90
C ARG A 261 10.80 -46.20 33.32
N ILE A 262 10.91 -45.20 34.20
CA ILE A 262 11.41 -45.38 35.55
C ILE A 262 10.45 -46.24 36.39
N VAL A 263 9.14 -45.97 36.26
CA VAL A 263 8.11 -46.64 37.07
C VAL A 263 7.78 -48.05 36.55
N PHE A 264 7.69 -48.21 35.22
CA PHE A 264 7.21 -49.44 34.59
C PHE A 264 8.28 -50.20 33.82
N SER A 265 9.55 -49.78 33.89
CA SER A 265 10.70 -50.38 33.18
C SER A 265 10.45 -50.60 31.67
N SER A 266 9.59 -49.77 31.06
CA SER A 266 9.20 -49.90 29.66
C SER A 266 10.36 -49.45 28.75
N PRO A 267 10.66 -50.13 27.61
CA PRO A 267 11.71 -49.71 26.70
C PRO A 267 11.35 -48.37 26.04
N LEU A 268 12.28 -47.43 25.94
CA LEU A 268 12.13 -46.18 25.22
C LEU A 268 12.43 -46.31 23.71
N ALA A 269 13.19 -47.34 23.31
CA ALA A 269 13.53 -47.60 21.94
C ALA A 269 12.26 -47.96 21.13
N ASP A 270 12.19 -47.50 19.90
CA ASP A 270 11.11 -47.73 18.93
C ASP A 270 9.75 -47.15 19.32
N ARG A 271 9.70 -46.13 20.20
CA ARG A 271 8.46 -45.43 20.48
C ARG A 271 8.31 -44.19 19.58
N PRO A 272 7.29 -44.15 18.71
CA PRO A 272 7.01 -42.95 17.92
C PRO A 272 6.81 -41.65 18.73
N ALA A 273 6.33 -41.81 19.98
CA ALA A 273 6.13 -40.69 20.91
C ALA A 273 7.44 -40.00 21.29
N LEU A 274 8.58 -40.72 21.39
CA LEU A 274 9.89 -40.09 21.66
C LEU A 274 10.35 -39.20 20.49
N LEU A 275 10.09 -39.66 19.26
CA LEU A 275 10.36 -38.86 18.06
C LEU A 275 9.46 -37.63 18.03
N LEU A 276 8.17 -37.78 18.38
CA LEU A 276 7.25 -36.65 18.44
C LEU A 276 7.67 -35.61 19.49
N ALA A 277 8.00 -36.05 20.70
CA ALA A 277 8.48 -35.16 21.76
C ALA A 277 9.73 -34.36 21.34
N SER A 278 10.74 -35.06 20.76
CA SER A 278 11.95 -34.41 20.28
C SER A 278 11.68 -33.42 19.13
N LEU A 279 10.77 -33.79 18.19
CA LEU A 279 10.35 -32.91 17.11
C LEU A 279 9.65 -31.64 17.64
N LEU A 280 8.76 -31.78 18.63
CA LEU A 280 8.06 -30.64 19.24
C LEU A 280 9.01 -29.70 19.98
N ILE A 281 10.04 -30.24 20.66
CA ILE A 281 11.06 -29.44 21.32
C ILE A 281 11.84 -28.63 20.28
N VAL A 282 12.35 -29.27 19.24
CA VAL A 282 13.10 -28.58 18.17
C VAL A 282 12.24 -27.56 17.45
N LEU A 283 10.99 -27.92 17.10
CA LEU A 283 10.04 -27.04 16.44
C LEU A 283 9.70 -25.82 17.33
N GLY A 284 9.52 -26.02 18.63
CA GLY A 284 9.27 -24.94 19.58
C GLY A 284 10.40 -23.91 19.62
N VAL A 285 11.66 -24.39 19.69
CA VAL A 285 12.84 -23.53 19.61
C VAL A 285 12.93 -22.78 18.28
N GLN A 286 12.65 -23.46 17.17
CA GLN A 286 12.69 -22.84 15.84
C GLN A 286 11.64 -21.73 15.69
N ILE A 287 10.39 -21.97 16.15
CA ILE A 287 9.33 -20.97 16.10
C ILE A 287 9.68 -19.76 16.98
N PHE A 288 10.25 -19.99 18.15
CA PHE A 288 10.72 -18.93 19.04
C PHE A 288 11.82 -18.09 18.37
N ALA A 289 12.81 -18.75 17.78
CA ALA A 289 13.92 -18.10 17.05
C ALA A 289 13.41 -17.27 15.86
N LEU A 290 12.40 -17.75 15.13
CA LEU A 290 11.73 -16.97 14.08
C LEU A 290 11.08 -15.70 14.63
N GLY A 291 10.50 -15.75 15.82
CA GLY A 291 9.96 -14.58 16.50
C GLY A 291 11.03 -13.54 16.84
N LEU A 292 12.17 -13.97 17.36
CA LEU A 292 13.32 -13.10 17.62
C LEU A 292 13.88 -12.49 16.34
N LEU A 293 14.04 -13.30 15.31
CA LEU A 293 14.53 -12.83 14.02
C LEU A 293 13.60 -11.77 13.42
N GLY A 294 12.28 -12.00 13.49
CA GLY A 294 11.28 -11.02 13.05
C GLY A 294 11.38 -9.68 13.81
N GLU A 295 11.55 -9.72 15.13
CA GLU A 295 11.74 -8.50 15.94
C GLU A 295 13.03 -7.77 15.57
N LEU A 296 14.14 -8.51 15.33
CA LEU A 296 15.42 -7.95 14.91
C LEU A 296 15.32 -7.28 13.54
N ILE A 297 14.63 -7.92 12.57
CA ILE A 297 14.42 -7.36 11.24
C ILE A 297 13.66 -6.03 11.34
N ILE A 298 12.58 -5.98 12.13
CA ILE A 298 11.81 -4.74 12.33
C ILE A 298 12.71 -3.67 12.95
N PHE A 299 13.49 -4.01 13.96
CA PHE A 299 14.40 -3.07 14.62
C PHE A 299 15.45 -2.49 13.66
N THR A 300 16.05 -3.32 12.81
CA THR A 300 17.11 -2.90 11.86
C THR A 300 16.57 -2.13 10.66
N HIS A 301 15.32 -2.41 10.22
CA HIS A 301 14.70 -1.72 9.08
C HIS A 301 13.92 -0.46 9.46
N ALA A 302 13.81 -0.13 10.73
CA ALA A 302 13.21 1.12 11.19
C ALA A 302 13.95 2.40 10.75
N GLY A 303 15.08 2.28 10.07
CA GLY A 303 15.96 3.34 9.56
C GLY A 303 16.10 3.36 8.05
N GLY A 304 15.01 3.52 7.30
CA GLY A 304 14.95 4.18 5.99
C GLY A 304 15.88 3.75 4.87
N ASN A 305 15.88 2.49 4.42
CA ASN A 305 16.45 2.15 3.12
C ASN A 305 15.42 2.41 2.01
N LYS A 306 15.78 3.30 1.07
CA LYS A 306 14.99 3.53 -0.14
C LYS A 306 15.21 2.36 -1.11
N ASP A 307 14.20 1.51 -1.28
CA ASP A 307 14.27 0.32 -2.16
C ASP A 307 14.02 0.65 -3.64
N TYR A 308 14.10 1.93 -4.05
CA TYR A 308 13.84 2.38 -5.42
C TYR A 308 14.97 3.23 -5.97
N GLN A 309 15.10 3.20 -7.30
CA GLN A 309 16.00 4.06 -8.07
C GLN A 309 15.16 4.92 -9.01
N VAL A 310 15.22 6.24 -8.83
CA VAL A 310 14.65 7.19 -9.78
C VAL A 310 15.57 7.25 -10.98
N ASP A 311 15.05 6.99 -12.17
CA ASP A 311 15.78 7.11 -13.41
C ASP A 311 15.88 8.58 -13.83
N ARG A 312 14.75 9.29 -13.80
CA ARG A 312 14.68 10.69 -14.21
C ARG A 312 13.53 11.42 -13.53
N VAL A 313 13.77 12.68 -13.14
CA VAL A 313 12.74 13.63 -12.71
C VAL A 313 12.74 14.79 -13.70
N VAL A 314 11.59 15.08 -14.30
CA VAL A 314 11.40 16.22 -15.19
C VAL A 314 10.37 17.16 -14.56
N HIS A 315 10.83 18.37 -14.25
CA HIS A 315 9.96 19.46 -13.85
C HIS A 315 9.73 20.35 -15.07
N TYR A 316 8.50 20.54 -15.47
CA TYR A 316 8.12 21.43 -16.54
C TYR A 316 7.78 22.80 -15.93
N PRO A 317 8.71 23.77 -15.97
CA PRO A 317 8.44 25.14 -15.56
C PRO A 317 7.55 25.83 -16.58
N ASP A 318 6.86 26.89 -16.17
CA ASP A 318 5.96 27.70 -17.01
C ASP A 318 6.46 27.93 -18.43
N ALA A 319 5.57 27.93 -19.40
CA ALA A 319 5.79 27.94 -20.86
C ALA A 319 6.50 29.20 -21.43
N VAL A 320 7.28 29.95 -20.65
CA VAL A 320 7.92 31.21 -21.07
C VAL A 320 9.44 31.11 -21.25
N GLN A 321 10.09 30.00 -20.92
CA GLN A 321 11.53 29.86 -21.27
C GLN A 321 11.78 28.67 -22.18
N LYS A 322 12.01 29.00 -23.49
CA LYS A 322 12.69 28.15 -24.45
C LYS A 322 14.13 27.91 -23.98
N SER A 323 14.35 26.96 -23.09
CA SER A 323 15.68 26.43 -22.83
C SER A 323 15.57 25.02 -22.28
N ASN A 324 16.38 24.12 -22.76
CA ASN A 324 16.53 22.71 -22.49
C ASN A 324 16.06 22.27 -21.09
N PRO A 325 15.36 21.14 -20.95
CA PRO A 325 15.04 20.56 -19.64
C PRO A 325 16.35 20.37 -18.88
N LYS A 326 16.43 20.95 -17.66
CA LYS A 326 17.56 20.66 -16.76
C LYS A 326 17.46 19.20 -16.33
N VAL A 327 18.22 18.35 -16.98
CA VAL A 327 18.49 16.99 -16.53
C VAL A 327 19.41 17.12 -15.30
N ILE A 328 18.88 16.89 -14.13
CA ILE A 328 19.74 16.74 -12.95
C ILE A 328 20.30 15.32 -13.03
N ALA A 329 21.51 15.21 -13.61
CA ALA A 329 22.23 13.95 -13.67
C ALA A 329 22.69 13.52 -12.27
N ARG A 330 22.68 12.21 -12.06
CA ARG A 330 23.16 11.45 -10.93
C ARG A 330 24.38 12.04 -10.22
N ALA A 331 24.34 12.14 -8.91
CA ALA A 331 25.50 11.99 -8.07
C ALA A 331 25.81 10.49 -7.94
N THR A 332 26.85 10.01 -8.57
CA THR A 332 27.45 8.70 -8.31
C THR A 332 28.06 8.74 -6.90
N PRO A 333 27.75 7.80 -6.03
CA PRO A 333 28.53 7.66 -4.80
C PRO A 333 29.88 7.07 -5.18
N HIS A 334 30.94 7.84 -5.00
CA HIS A 334 32.29 7.33 -4.96
C HIS A 334 32.64 6.93 -3.53
N GLY A 335 33.21 5.73 -3.39
CA GLY A 335 33.97 5.24 -2.23
C GLY A 335 33.26 4.23 -1.39
#